data_6fd5d2a2cbcdc06dcb93253b2e946495
#
_entry.id   6fd5d2a2cbcdc06dcb93253b2e946495
#
_cell.length_a   1.000
_cell.length_b   1.000
_cell.length_c   1.000
_cell.angle_alpha   90.00
_cell.angle_beta   90.00
_cell.angle_gamma   90.00
#
_symmetry.space_group_name_H-M   'P 1'
#
loop_
_entity.id
_entity.type
_entity.pdbx_description
1 polymer ?
#
loop_
_entity_poly.entity_id
_entity_poly.type
_entity_poly.pdbx_seq_one_letter_code
_entity_poly.pdbx_strand_id
1 'polypeptide(L)'
;MAQDYSSDLMFPSAMNFSADKFALTIEKFDGRVHETMQKAQILDSVFDFRPMIGTDTMSNNVMGNPTLQKVEAGVEPDGKDIEVGKMIVQVKTPIIARVIEAMLPAIQDHLDIKSRTPANFGKRIAKSVDEVLFVQIVKSVLYDDGSGDGSGGILPKGTTVTLSAGGDEILSAELTEAVYDVAQALAEAEIEMYDGKLYMAPAQYFTLLKNQDLLNSDFNKENGSYAHAAIHTVSGMPIVMTNRISQAVDTVAAPAFTDSTAALYGAAYETSAAEAKAVALFATPESIMVAQSIPLTSDVYWDKKTLSWFIDSYLAIGAAPDRTDVNGAIFKA
;
A
#
# COMPACT_ATOMS: atom_id res chain seq x y z
N MET A 1 10.25 -24.76 -45.98
CA MET A 1 10.42 -24.30 -44.58
C MET A 1 9.58 -23.05 -44.45
N ALA A 2 8.48 -23.11 -43.74
CA ALA A 2 7.73 -21.90 -43.37
C ALA A 2 8.57 -21.18 -42.33
N GLN A 3 8.98 -19.96 -42.62
CA GLN A 3 9.68 -19.09 -41.69
C GLN A 3 8.70 -18.73 -40.60
N ASP A 4 9.01 -19.13 -39.37
CA ASP A 4 8.21 -18.77 -38.18
C ASP A 4 8.53 -17.31 -37.86
N TYR A 5 7.64 -16.41 -38.24
CA TYR A 5 7.77 -14.98 -37.97
C TYR A 5 7.31 -14.59 -36.56
N SER A 6 6.88 -15.55 -35.73
CA SER A 6 6.37 -15.28 -34.41
C SER A 6 7.44 -14.82 -33.41
N SER A 7 8.71 -15.14 -33.65
CA SER A 7 9.85 -14.76 -32.82
C SER A 7 10.52 -13.43 -33.19
N ASP A 8 10.17 -12.85 -34.33
CA ASP A 8 10.84 -11.67 -34.89
C ASP A 8 10.00 -10.38 -34.87
N LEU A 9 9.00 -10.31 -34.00
CA LEU A 9 8.21 -9.10 -33.84
C LEU A 9 9.02 -8.00 -33.12
N MET A 10 10.10 -7.55 -33.78
CA MET A 10 10.89 -6.42 -33.28
C MET A 10 10.19 -5.06 -33.44
N PHE A 11 9.07 -5.00 -34.13
CA PHE A 11 8.38 -3.74 -34.43
C PHE A 11 6.97 -3.77 -33.81
N PRO A 12 6.59 -2.77 -32.98
CA PRO A 12 5.24 -2.67 -32.38
C PRO A 12 4.12 -2.60 -33.43
N SER A 13 4.44 -2.28 -34.66
CA SER A 13 3.50 -2.17 -35.80
C SER A 13 3.47 -3.43 -36.69
N ALA A 14 4.28 -4.45 -36.42
CA ALA A 14 4.27 -5.67 -37.20
C ALA A 14 2.97 -6.44 -36.95
N MET A 15 2.27 -6.80 -38.01
CA MET A 15 1.10 -7.67 -37.91
C MET A 15 1.55 -9.06 -37.43
N ASN A 16 0.89 -9.56 -36.42
CA ASN A 16 1.05 -10.94 -35.99
C ASN A 16 0.35 -11.86 -36.99
N PHE A 17 1.15 -12.54 -37.84
CA PHE A 17 0.65 -13.53 -38.79
C PHE A 17 0.55 -14.94 -38.19
N SER A 18 0.79 -15.09 -36.87
CA SER A 18 0.58 -16.33 -36.15
C SER A 18 -0.89 -16.77 -36.27
N ALA A 19 -1.10 -18.06 -36.33
CA ALA A 19 -2.44 -18.66 -36.38
C ALA A 19 -3.27 -18.46 -35.09
N ASP A 20 -2.68 -17.85 -34.05
CA ASP A 20 -3.36 -17.53 -32.81
C ASP A 20 -4.20 -16.26 -32.94
N LYS A 21 -5.48 -16.46 -33.21
CA LYS A 21 -6.46 -15.36 -33.35
C LYS A 21 -6.71 -14.58 -32.07
N PHE A 22 -6.26 -15.09 -30.92
CA PHE A 22 -6.54 -14.53 -29.62
C PHE A 22 -5.38 -13.75 -29.00
N ALA A 23 -4.14 -13.90 -29.53
CA ALA A 23 -2.96 -13.23 -28.99
C ALA A 23 -3.16 -11.71 -28.84
N LEU A 24 -3.66 -11.05 -29.87
CA LEU A 24 -3.93 -9.61 -29.87
C LEU A 24 -5.05 -9.22 -28.87
N THR A 25 -6.00 -10.12 -28.63
CA THR A 25 -7.06 -9.88 -27.64
C THR A 25 -6.52 -9.99 -26.22
N ILE A 26 -5.62 -10.93 -25.96
CA ILE A 26 -4.95 -11.12 -24.69
C ILE A 26 -4.07 -9.89 -24.38
N GLU A 27 -3.28 -9.43 -25.33
CA GLU A 27 -2.45 -8.24 -25.17
C GLU A 27 -3.27 -6.97 -24.85
N LYS A 28 -4.39 -6.78 -25.54
CA LYS A 28 -5.31 -5.66 -25.26
C LYS A 28 -5.97 -5.79 -23.90
N PHE A 29 -6.31 -7.00 -23.49
CA PHE A 29 -6.88 -7.28 -22.19
C PHE A 29 -5.89 -6.94 -21.08
N ASP A 30 -4.69 -7.48 -21.16
CA ASP A 30 -3.61 -7.26 -20.19
C ASP A 30 -3.25 -5.78 -20.08
N GLY A 31 -3.03 -5.10 -21.19
CA GLY A 31 -2.74 -3.65 -21.21
C GLY A 31 -3.84 -2.82 -20.56
N ARG A 32 -5.12 -3.20 -20.71
CA ARG A 32 -6.23 -2.48 -20.08
C ARG A 32 -6.35 -2.76 -18.58
N VAL A 33 -6.01 -3.97 -18.13
CA VAL A 33 -5.94 -4.30 -16.69
C VAL A 33 -4.84 -3.47 -16.03
N HIS A 34 -3.64 -3.43 -16.63
CA HIS A 34 -2.51 -2.63 -16.15
C HIS A 34 -2.85 -1.13 -16.08
N GLU A 35 -3.37 -0.57 -17.16
CA GLU A 35 -3.76 0.86 -17.20
C GLU A 35 -4.78 1.19 -16.11
N THR A 36 -5.75 0.31 -15.91
CA THR A 36 -6.80 0.53 -14.91
C THR A 36 -6.26 0.36 -13.49
N MET A 37 -5.35 -0.58 -13.28
CA MET A 37 -4.68 -0.77 -12.00
C MET A 37 -3.87 0.47 -11.61
N GLN A 38 -2.99 0.95 -12.47
CA GLN A 38 -2.18 2.14 -12.23
C GLN A 38 -3.02 3.38 -11.93
N LYS A 39 -4.12 3.59 -12.67
CA LYS A 39 -5.05 4.72 -12.40
C LYS A 39 -5.81 4.58 -11.08
N ALA A 40 -6.02 3.38 -10.59
CA ALA A 40 -6.80 3.12 -9.40
C ALA A 40 -5.95 2.98 -8.13
N GLN A 41 -4.65 2.70 -8.25
CA GLN A 41 -3.72 2.65 -7.11
C GLN A 41 -3.44 4.05 -6.57
N ILE A 42 -3.38 4.13 -5.23
CA ILE A 42 -3.05 5.37 -4.51
C ILE A 42 -1.57 5.38 -4.12
N LEU A 43 -1.03 4.20 -3.80
CA LEU A 43 0.32 4.03 -3.26
C LEU A 43 1.38 3.66 -4.31
N ASP A 44 0.98 3.44 -5.58
CA ASP A 44 1.91 3.08 -6.66
C ASP A 44 3.04 4.11 -6.87
N SER A 45 2.73 5.38 -6.70
CA SER A 45 3.71 6.47 -6.84
C SER A 45 4.55 6.73 -5.58
N VAL A 46 4.30 6.01 -4.49
CA VAL A 46 4.96 6.23 -3.20
C VAL A 46 5.99 5.14 -2.93
N PHE A 47 5.66 3.88 -3.22
CA PHE A 47 6.51 2.74 -2.92
C PHE A 47 7.12 2.13 -4.18
N ASP A 48 8.38 1.70 -4.08
CA ASP A 48 9.07 0.99 -5.13
C ASP A 48 8.82 -0.53 -5.01
N PHE A 49 8.23 -1.11 -6.06
CA PHE A 49 7.97 -2.54 -6.14
C PHE A 49 9.22 -3.27 -6.63
N ARG A 50 9.97 -3.85 -5.69
CA ARG A 50 11.24 -4.53 -5.99
C ARG A 50 10.99 -5.94 -6.52
N PRO A 51 11.46 -6.29 -7.73
CA PRO A 51 11.28 -7.62 -8.28
C PRO A 51 12.14 -8.65 -7.53
N MET A 52 11.53 -9.79 -7.18
CA MET A 52 12.24 -10.93 -6.59
C MET A 52 12.38 -12.05 -7.61
N ILE A 53 13.61 -12.49 -7.86
CA ILE A 53 13.92 -13.59 -8.79
C ILE A 53 14.76 -14.63 -8.06
N GLY A 54 14.28 -15.87 -8.05
CA GLY A 54 15.05 -17.01 -7.51
C GLY A 54 15.04 -17.16 -5.97
N THR A 55 14.31 -16.31 -5.25
CA THR A 55 14.12 -16.38 -3.80
C THR A 55 12.65 -16.10 -3.45
N ASP A 56 12.21 -16.60 -2.30
CA ASP A 56 10.89 -16.31 -1.73
C ASP A 56 10.91 -15.20 -0.69
N THR A 57 12.11 -14.75 -0.31
CA THR A 57 12.33 -13.74 0.72
C THR A 57 13.25 -12.64 0.23
N MET A 58 12.93 -11.41 0.62
CA MET A 58 13.79 -10.25 0.51
C MET A 58 14.04 -9.70 1.91
N SER A 59 15.23 -9.19 2.14
CA SER A 59 15.59 -8.65 3.45
C SER A 59 16.35 -7.35 3.34
N ASN A 60 16.11 -6.48 4.30
CA ASN A 60 16.90 -5.29 4.55
C ASN A 60 17.59 -5.40 5.91
N ASN A 61 18.86 -5.04 5.99
CA ASN A 61 19.62 -5.04 7.23
C ASN A 61 19.53 -3.65 7.83
N VAL A 62 19.16 -3.58 9.09
CA VAL A 62 19.07 -2.33 9.86
C VAL A 62 20.16 -2.35 10.92
N MET A 63 20.85 -1.24 11.07
CA MET A 63 21.95 -1.08 12.02
C MET A 63 21.57 0.01 13.03
N GLY A 64 21.77 -0.29 14.30
CA GLY A 64 21.58 0.69 15.39
C GLY A 64 22.63 1.82 15.36
N ASN A 65 22.36 2.89 16.08
CA ASN A 65 23.24 4.03 16.16
C ASN A 65 24.42 3.78 17.10
N PRO A 66 25.65 4.18 16.71
CA PRO A 66 26.81 4.09 17.59
C PRO A 66 26.69 5.07 18.76
N THR A 67 27.12 4.66 19.95
CA THR A 67 27.16 5.52 21.13
C THR A 67 28.47 6.37 21.11
N LEU A 68 28.30 7.65 21.23
CA LEU A 68 29.46 8.57 21.36
C LEU A 68 29.97 8.58 22.81
N GLN A 69 31.29 8.53 22.98
CA GLN A 69 31.94 8.58 24.29
C GLN A 69 32.92 9.74 24.37
N LYS A 70 33.00 10.35 25.54
CA LYS A 70 34.05 11.32 25.84
C LYS A 70 35.33 10.56 26.18
N VAL A 71 36.43 10.88 25.51
CA VAL A 71 37.74 10.32 25.79
C VAL A 71 38.50 11.26 26.68
N GLU A 72 38.99 10.75 27.82
CA GLU A 72 39.93 11.49 28.71
C GLU A 72 41.35 10.99 28.47
N ALA A 73 42.33 11.91 28.57
CA ALA A 73 43.72 11.56 28.34
C ALA A 73 44.20 10.52 29.36
N GLY A 74 44.67 9.35 28.89
CA GLY A 74 45.16 8.27 29.74
C GLY A 74 44.11 7.25 30.16
N VAL A 75 42.86 7.38 29.72
CA VAL A 75 41.79 6.41 29.95
C VAL A 75 41.40 5.76 28.61
N GLU A 76 41.39 4.45 28.55
CA GLU A 76 40.93 3.68 27.38
C GLU A 76 39.40 3.78 27.29
N PRO A 77 38.81 4.21 26.14
CA PRO A 77 37.36 4.25 25.98
C PRO A 77 36.81 2.83 25.87
N ASP A 78 35.64 2.58 26.49
CA ASP A 78 34.94 1.32 26.37
C ASP A 78 34.34 1.18 24.95
N GLY A 79 34.62 0.05 24.28
CA GLY A 79 34.00 -0.30 23.03
C GLY A 79 32.60 -0.89 23.30
N LYS A 80 31.56 -0.33 22.67
CA LYS A 80 30.22 -0.93 22.67
C LYS A 80 29.93 -1.48 21.27
N ASP A 81 29.44 -2.72 21.21
CA ASP A 81 29.04 -3.33 19.95
C ASP A 81 27.79 -2.65 19.38
N ILE A 82 27.66 -2.66 18.05
CA ILE A 82 26.52 -2.11 17.35
C ILE A 82 25.54 -3.25 17.10
N GLU A 83 24.31 -3.08 17.55
CA GLU A 83 23.25 -4.03 17.28
C GLU A 83 22.83 -3.97 15.81
N VAL A 84 22.64 -5.15 15.18
CA VAL A 84 22.23 -5.28 13.80
C VAL A 84 20.97 -6.14 13.74
N GLY A 85 19.92 -5.59 13.14
CA GLY A 85 18.66 -6.28 12.89
C GLY A 85 18.45 -6.58 11.41
N LYS A 86 17.46 -7.42 11.14
CA LYS A 86 17.09 -7.80 9.79
C LYS A 86 15.58 -7.80 9.63
N MET A 87 15.08 -6.93 8.78
CA MET A 87 13.69 -6.95 8.34
C MET A 87 13.54 -7.87 7.12
N ILE A 88 12.51 -8.72 7.14
CA ILE A 88 12.30 -9.73 6.09
C ILE A 88 10.89 -9.61 5.54
N VAL A 89 10.77 -9.51 4.21
CA VAL A 89 9.52 -9.68 3.50
C VAL A 89 9.49 -11.06 2.85
N GLN A 90 8.36 -11.75 2.95
CA GLN A 90 8.15 -13.05 2.31
C GLN A 90 6.89 -13.01 1.45
N VAL A 91 7.01 -13.48 0.20
CA VAL A 91 5.89 -13.66 -0.73
C VAL A 91 5.50 -15.12 -0.75
N LYS A 92 4.33 -15.46 -0.19
CA LYS A 92 3.90 -16.87 -0.04
C LYS A 92 2.91 -17.33 -1.08
N THR A 93 1.94 -16.49 -1.44
CA THR A 93 0.80 -16.91 -2.25
C THR A 93 0.54 -15.93 -3.40
N PRO A 94 0.36 -16.44 -4.62
CA PRO A 94 -0.17 -15.61 -5.70
C PRO A 94 -1.68 -15.39 -5.50
N ILE A 95 -2.15 -14.22 -5.85
CA ILE A 95 -3.56 -13.86 -5.82
C ILE A 95 -4.09 -13.86 -7.23
N ILE A 96 -5.24 -14.46 -7.43
CA ILE A 96 -5.89 -14.56 -8.72
C ILE A 96 -7.30 -13.98 -8.68
N ALA A 97 -7.61 -13.14 -9.65
CA ALA A 97 -8.96 -12.74 -9.99
C ALA A 97 -9.41 -13.54 -11.21
N ARG A 98 -10.44 -14.38 -11.07
CA ARG A 98 -10.91 -15.27 -12.12
C ARG A 98 -12.39 -15.06 -12.39
N VAL A 99 -12.74 -14.99 -13.69
CA VAL A 99 -14.12 -15.02 -14.18
C VAL A 99 -14.25 -16.16 -15.18
N ILE A 100 -15.33 -16.91 -15.05
CA ILE A 100 -15.68 -18.01 -15.96
C ILE A 100 -16.93 -17.60 -16.72
N GLU A 101 -16.84 -17.60 -18.05
CA GLU A 101 -17.95 -17.30 -18.94
C GLU A 101 -18.31 -18.54 -19.75
N ALA A 102 -19.47 -19.13 -19.49
CA ALA A 102 -19.93 -20.29 -20.23
C ALA A 102 -20.34 -19.91 -21.68
N MET A 103 -20.12 -20.82 -22.64
CA MET A 103 -20.33 -20.57 -24.06
C MET A 103 -21.77 -20.16 -24.39
N LEU A 104 -22.75 -20.83 -23.80
CA LEU A 104 -24.15 -20.61 -24.15
C LEU A 104 -24.66 -19.22 -23.71
N PRO A 105 -24.46 -18.78 -22.47
CA PRO A 105 -24.75 -17.40 -22.07
C PRO A 105 -23.97 -16.36 -22.90
N ALA A 106 -22.71 -16.62 -23.21
CA ALA A 106 -21.88 -15.67 -23.98
C ALA A 106 -22.43 -15.39 -25.39
N ILE A 107 -23.15 -16.37 -26.00
CA ILE A 107 -23.76 -16.20 -27.30
C ILE A 107 -25.15 -15.54 -27.18
N GLN A 108 -25.86 -15.79 -26.10
CA GLN A 108 -27.23 -15.30 -25.88
C GLN A 108 -27.30 -13.92 -25.26
N ASP A 109 -26.24 -13.51 -24.61
CA ASP A 109 -26.17 -12.21 -23.91
C ASP A 109 -25.78 -11.08 -24.88
N HIS A 110 -26.47 -9.96 -24.74
CA HIS A 110 -26.09 -8.72 -25.44
C HIS A 110 -24.99 -7.95 -24.73
N LEU A 111 -24.58 -8.40 -23.54
CA LEU A 111 -23.56 -7.74 -22.74
C LEU A 111 -22.16 -8.25 -23.12
N ASP A 112 -21.33 -7.37 -23.63
CA ASP A 112 -19.92 -7.69 -23.88
C ASP A 112 -19.13 -7.71 -22.54
N ILE A 113 -19.19 -8.85 -21.85
CA ILE A 113 -18.53 -9.07 -20.57
C ILE A 113 -17.03 -8.96 -20.74
N LYS A 114 -16.47 -9.50 -21.82
CA LYS A 114 -15.02 -9.53 -22.08
C LYS A 114 -14.40 -8.14 -22.16
N SER A 115 -15.10 -7.15 -22.69
CA SER A 115 -14.58 -5.78 -22.80
C SER A 115 -14.62 -5.01 -21.48
N ARG A 116 -15.49 -5.36 -20.54
CA ARG A 116 -15.67 -4.68 -19.25
C ARG A 116 -14.89 -5.32 -18.10
N THR A 117 -14.65 -6.61 -18.17
CA THR A 117 -13.95 -7.40 -17.16
C THR A 117 -12.54 -6.85 -16.82
N PRO A 118 -11.70 -6.43 -17.80
CA PRO A 118 -10.36 -5.94 -17.51
C PRO A 118 -10.35 -4.74 -16.57
N ALA A 119 -11.26 -3.80 -16.79
CA ALA A 119 -11.36 -2.60 -15.95
C ALA A 119 -11.80 -2.92 -14.52
N ASN A 120 -12.65 -3.94 -14.33
CA ASN A 120 -13.06 -4.39 -13.01
C ASN A 120 -11.92 -5.12 -12.29
N PHE A 121 -11.17 -5.97 -13.01
CA PHE A 121 -10.01 -6.66 -12.46
C PHE A 121 -8.95 -5.66 -12.00
N GLY A 122 -8.56 -4.71 -12.86
CA GLY A 122 -7.59 -3.70 -12.52
C GLY A 122 -7.96 -2.90 -11.26
N LYS A 123 -9.23 -2.45 -11.14
CA LYS A 123 -9.71 -1.73 -9.95
C LYS A 123 -9.70 -2.61 -8.69
N ARG A 124 -10.09 -3.88 -8.83
CA ARG A 124 -10.18 -4.79 -7.70
C ARG A 124 -8.81 -5.16 -7.15
N ILE A 125 -7.89 -5.48 -8.06
CA ILE A 125 -6.50 -5.79 -7.72
C ILE A 125 -5.82 -4.56 -7.11
N ALA A 126 -5.98 -3.38 -7.71
CA ALA A 126 -5.44 -2.13 -7.15
C ALA A 126 -5.93 -1.87 -5.73
N LYS A 127 -7.23 -2.07 -5.48
CA LYS A 127 -7.80 -1.92 -4.15
C LYS A 127 -7.18 -2.90 -3.14
N SER A 128 -7.06 -4.18 -3.51
CA SER A 128 -6.48 -5.22 -2.65
C SER A 128 -5.00 -4.94 -2.34
N VAL A 129 -4.22 -4.52 -3.34
CA VAL A 129 -2.81 -4.16 -3.15
C VAL A 129 -2.65 -3.00 -2.18
N ASP A 130 -3.40 -1.92 -2.38
CA ASP A 130 -3.31 -0.77 -1.48
C ASP A 130 -3.76 -1.10 -0.05
N GLU A 131 -4.82 -1.91 0.13
CA GLU A 131 -5.26 -2.36 1.45
C GLU A 131 -4.16 -3.11 2.20
N VAL A 132 -3.42 -3.99 1.51
CA VAL A 132 -2.25 -4.71 2.05
C VAL A 132 -1.16 -3.74 2.49
N LEU A 133 -0.84 -2.76 1.64
CA LEU A 133 0.19 -1.78 1.95
C LEU A 133 -0.21 -0.92 3.16
N PHE A 134 -1.47 -0.48 3.25
CA PHE A 134 -1.95 0.27 4.41
C PHE A 134 -1.90 -0.54 5.71
N VAL A 135 -2.23 -1.83 5.69
CA VAL A 135 -2.09 -2.71 6.87
C VAL A 135 -0.62 -2.77 7.30
N GLN A 136 0.32 -2.88 6.38
CA GLN A 136 1.75 -2.91 6.73
C GLN A 136 2.27 -1.55 7.23
N ILE A 137 1.76 -0.43 6.72
CA ILE A 137 2.08 0.90 7.26
C ILE A 137 1.61 1.01 8.73
N VAL A 138 0.38 0.59 9.04
CA VAL A 138 -0.12 0.58 10.43
C VAL A 138 0.76 -0.29 11.33
N LYS A 139 1.14 -1.48 10.85
CA LYS A 139 2.04 -2.37 11.58
C LYS A 139 3.42 -1.78 11.76
N SER A 140 3.93 -1.06 10.76
CA SER A 140 5.21 -0.35 10.86
C SER A 140 5.19 0.70 11.97
N VAL A 141 4.10 1.46 12.09
CA VAL A 141 3.96 2.47 13.17
C VAL A 141 3.88 1.82 14.56
N LEU A 142 3.18 0.69 14.67
CA LEU A 142 2.99 -0.03 15.94
C LEU A 142 4.11 -1.01 16.26
N TYR A 143 5.07 -1.16 15.33
CA TYR A 143 6.18 -2.09 15.53
C TYR A 143 7.01 -1.68 16.74
N ASP A 144 7.18 -2.64 17.64
CA ASP A 144 8.01 -2.49 18.84
C ASP A 144 8.95 -3.71 18.88
N ASP A 145 10.23 -3.48 18.82
CA ASP A 145 11.26 -4.54 18.89
C ASP A 145 11.51 -5.04 20.32
N GLY A 146 10.70 -4.56 21.27
CA GLY A 146 10.79 -4.93 22.68
C GLY A 146 11.88 -4.21 23.47
N SER A 147 12.59 -3.28 22.83
CA SER A 147 13.66 -2.50 23.46
C SER A 147 13.16 -1.25 24.19
N GLY A 148 11.85 -1.06 24.27
CA GLY A 148 11.11 0.01 24.96
C GLY A 148 11.92 1.26 25.34
N ASP A 149 11.52 2.42 24.89
CA ASP A 149 12.01 3.77 25.29
C ASP A 149 13.34 4.27 24.71
N GLY A 150 13.74 3.81 23.52
CA GLY A 150 14.75 4.52 22.73
C GLY A 150 16.20 4.43 23.23
N SER A 151 16.52 3.55 24.15
CA SER A 151 17.90 3.43 24.67
C SER A 151 18.68 2.18 24.22
N GLY A 152 18.12 1.36 23.36
CA GLY A 152 18.80 0.13 22.93
C GLY A 152 18.18 -0.62 21.75
N GLY A 153 17.06 -0.17 21.19
CA GLY A 153 16.45 -0.80 20.04
C GLY A 153 17.13 -0.43 18.73
N ILE A 154 17.08 -1.36 17.79
CA ILE A 154 17.65 -1.18 16.45
C ILE A 154 16.76 -0.25 15.63
N LEU A 155 15.45 -0.34 15.82
CA LEU A 155 14.42 0.45 15.16
C LEU A 155 13.60 1.21 16.18
N PRO A 156 13.65 2.55 16.18
CA PRO A 156 12.75 3.33 17.01
C PRO A 156 11.31 3.14 16.56
N LYS A 157 10.39 3.18 17.53
CA LYS A 157 8.95 3.07 17.27
C LYS A 157 8.46 4.28 16.46
N GLY A 158 7.50 4.03 15.57
CA GLY A 158 6.82 5.09 14.84
C GLY A 158 6.04 6.04 15.75
N THR A 159 5.76 7.24 15.25
CA THR A 159 5.00 8.26 15.98
C THR A 159 3.53 7.84 16.11
N THR A 160 3.05 7.72 17.33
CA THR A 160 1.65 7.38 17.62
C THR A 160 0.97 8.47 18.43
N VAL A 161 -0.13 9.03 17.90
CA VAL A 161 -1.01 9.95 18.61
C VAL A 161 -2.34 9.26 18.83
N THR A 162 -2.81 9.18 20.07
CA THR A 162 -4.11 8.59 20.40
C THR A 162 -5.04 9.70 20.85
N LEU A 163 -6.23 9.77 20.24
CA LEU A 163 -7.27 10.73 20.62
C LEU A 163 -7.73 10.47 22.06
N SER A 164 -8.02 11.53 22.81
CA SER A 164 -8.23 11.48 24.25
C SER A 164 -9.53 10.79 24.64
N ALA A 165 -10.59 10.97 23.87
CA ALA A 165 -11.90 10.41 24.17
C ALA A 165 -12.57 9.78 22.93
N GLY A 166 -13.49 8.85 23.16
CA GLY A 166 -14.30 8.27 22.10
C GLY A 166 -15.21 9.33 21.48
N GLY A 167 -15.07 9.53 20.17
CA GLY A 167 -15.80 10.54 19.41
C GLY A 167 -14.96 11.77 19.02
N ASP A 168 -13.75 11.91 19.53
CA ASP A 168 -12.86 13.02 19.14
C ASP A 168 -12.50 12.98 17.64
N GLU A 169 -12.56 11.81 17.02
CA GLU A 169 -12.36 11.62 15.59
C GLU A 169 -13.39 12.33 14.70
N ILE A 170 -14.52 12.79 15.28
CA ILE A 170 -15.55 13.58 14.59
C ILE A 170 -15.55 15.05 15.00
N LEU A 171 -14.66 15.46 15.89
CA LEU A 171 -14.46 16.85 16.30
C LEU A 171 -13.30 17.46 15.50
N SER A 172 -13.59 18.55 14.81
CA SER A 172 -12.61 19.17 13.90
C SER A 172 -11.41 19.77 14.64
N ALA A 173 -11.61 20.32 15.84
CA ALA A 173 -10.53 20.89 16.64
C ALA A 173 -9.55 19.82 17.13
N GLU A 174 -10.06 18.77 17.77
CA GLU A 174 -9.27 17.68 18.32
C GLU A 174 -8.48 16.93 17.21
N LEU A 175 -9.14 16.69 16.08
CA LEU A 175 -8.49 16.05 14.95
C LEU A 175 -7.38 16.92 14.33
N THR A 176 -7.59 18.24 14.30
CA THR A 176 -6.57 19.18 13.82
C THR A 176 -5.37 19.21 14.77
N GLU A 177 -5.62 19.28 16.08
CA GLU A 177 -4.58 19.23 17.11
C GLU A 177 -3.76 17.93 16.98
N ALA A 178 -4.43 16.77 16.85
CA ALA A 178 -3.74 15.50 16.68
C ALA A 178 -2.85 15.46 15.41
N VAL A 179 -3.25 16.11 14.32
CA VAL A 179 -2.41 16.22 13.12
C VAL A 179 -1.18 17.09 13.39
N TYR A 180 -1.33 18.19 14.14
CA TYR A 180 -0.18 19.01 14.55
C TYR A 180 0.75 18.27 15.51
N ASP A 181 0.22 17.48 16.44
CA ASP A 181 1.01 16.65 17.35
C ASP A 181 1.85 15.62 16.62
N VAL A 182 1.28 14.95 15.59
CA VAL A 182 2.05 14.05 14.72
C VAL A 182 3.16 14.82 13.99
N ALA A 183 2.84 15.99 13.44
CA ALA A 183 3.83 16.80 12.75
C ALA A 183 4.93 17.28 13.67
N GLN A 184 4.60 17.69 14.89
CA GLN A 184 5.58 18.08 15.90
C GLN A 184 6.50 16.92 16.26
N ALA A 185 5.95 15.75 16.55
CA ALA A 185 6.74 14.60 16.93
C ALA A 185 7.66 14.10 15.80
N LEU A 186 7.20 14.16 14.53
CA LEU A 186 8.05 13.86 13.38
C LEU A 186 9.18 14.90 13.22
N ALA A 187 8.89 16.18 13.45
CA ALA A 187 9.90 17.23 13.40
C ALA A 187 10.93 17.10 14.53
N GLU A 188 10.52 16.71 15.74
CA GLU A 188 11.40 16.41 16.87
C GLU A 188 12.30 15.20 16.59
N ALA A 189 11.82 14.24 15.80
CA ALA A 189 12.58 13.10 15.32
C ALA A 189 13.47 13.42 14.09
N GLU A 190 13.55 14.69 13.66
CA GLU A 190 14.32 15.15 12.49
C GLU A 190 13.92 14.47 11.17
N ILE A 191 12.62 14.11 11.01
CA ILE A 191 12.09 13.46 9.81
C ILE A 191 11.54 14.50 8.84
N GLU A 192 11.90 14.38 7.57
CA GLU A 192 11.42 15.28 6.51
C GLU A 192 9.97 14.98 6.15
N MET A 193 9.06 15.89 6.47
CA MET A 193 7.62 15.73 6.23
C MET A 193 7.23 15.91 4.76
N TYR A 194 8.06 16.57 3.95
CA TYR A 194 7.75 16.87 2.54
C TYR A 194 7.73 15.62 1.64
N ASP A 195 8.48 14.60 1.98
CA ASP A 195 8.53 13.35 1.21
C ASP A 195 7.39 12.40 1.56
N GLY A 196 6.70 12.65 2.68
CA GLY A 196 5.58 11.84 3.13
C GLY A 196 4.22 12.41 2.73
N LYS A 197 3.19 11.58 2.85
CA LYS A 197 1.79 11.95 2.67
C LYS A 197 0.96 11.50 3.86
N LEU A 198 0.00 12.33 4.25
CA LEU A 198 -0.98 11.98 5.28
C LEU A 198 -2.21 11.38 4.61
N TYR A 199 -2.44 10.10 4.84
CA TYR A 199 -3.61 9.36 4.36
C TYR A 199 -4.70 9.38 5.41
N MET A 200 -5.91 9.73 5.02
CA MET A 200 -7.02 9.90 5.95
C MET A 200 -8.30 9.29 5.39
N ALA A 201 -9.09 8.67 6.26
CA ALA A 201 -10.39 8.16 5.86
C ALA A 201 -11.36 9.31 5.52
N PRO A 202 -12.34 9.10 4.63
CA PRO A 202 -13.23 10.16 4.15
C PRO A 202 -13.99 10.88 5.27
N ALA A 203 -14.42 10.14 6.31
CA ALA A 203 -15.14 10.73 7.43
C ALA A 203 -14.32 11.79 8.17
N GLN A 204 -13.05 11.50 8.42
CA GLN A 204 -12.11 12.39 9.09
C GLN A 204 -11.66 13.54 8.20
N TYR A 205 -11.46 13.27 6.91
CA TYR A 205 -11.15 14.31 5.95
C TYR A 205 -12.24 15.40 5.88
N PHE A 206 -13.51 14.99 5.80
CA PHE A 206 -14.62 15.93 5.83
C PHE A 206 -14.83 16.59 7.21
N THR A 207 -14.34 15.98 8.28
CA THR A 207 -14.31 16.62 9.60
C THR A 207 -13.26 17.73 9.64
N LEU A 208 -12.05 17.51 9.11
CA LEU A 208 -11.05 18.58 8.97
C LEU A 208 -11.54 19.76 8.14
N LEU A 209 -12.29 19.50 7.06
CA LEU A 209 -12.90 20.55 6.24
C LEU A 209 -13.86 21.46 7.01
N LYS A 210 -14.40 21.04 8.14
CA LYS A 210 -15.27 21.88 8.97
C LYS A 210 -14.48 22.86 9.83
N ASN A 211 -13.16 22.69 9.94
CA ASN A 211 -12.32 23.63 10.69
C ASN A 211 -12.09 24.90 9.86
N GLN A 212 -12.65 26.02 10.34
CA GLN A 212 -12.56 27.31 9.65
C GLN A 212 -11.14 27.87 9.64
N ASP A 213 -10.33 27.55 10.64
CA ASP A 213 -8.96 28.06 10.75
C ASP A 213 -8.05 27.51 9.65
N LEU A 214 -8.28 26.26 9.23
CA LEU A 214 -7.52 25.64 8.13
C LEU A 214 -7.88 26.20 6.75
N LEU A 215 -9.12 26.70 6.61
CA LEU A 215 -9.69 27.15 5.32
C LEU A 215 -9.75 28.66 5.20
N ASN A 216 -9.24 29.39 6.17
CA ASN A 216 -9.30 30.86 6.15
C ASN A 216 -8.45 31.41 5.00
N SER A 217 -9.14 31.95 3.98
CA SER A 217 -8.50 32.47 2.77
C SER A 217 -7.64 33.73 3.00
N ASP A 218 -7.81 34.41 4.14
CA ASP A 218 -7.00 35.59 4.47
C ASP A 218 -5.57 35.21 4.87
N PHE A 219 -5.39 34.00 5.42
CA PHE A 219 -4.08 33.48 5.84
C PHE A 219 -3.52 32.41 4.89
N ASN A 220 -4.39 31.66 4.19
CA ASN A 220 -4.01 30.50 3.37
C ASN A 220 -4.65 30.55 1.97
N LYS A 221 -4.20 31.44 1.11
CA LYS A 221 -4.77 31.60 -0.24
C LYS A 221 -4.68 30.37 -1.15
N GLU A 222 -3.73 29.46 -0.88
CA GLU A 222 -3.41 28.31 -1.72
C GLU A 222 -3.78 26.95 -1.12
N ASN A 223 -4.18 26.90 0.16
CA ASN A 223 -4.33 25.62 0.87
C ASN A 223 -5.64 24.88 0.60
N GLY A 224 -6.56 25.45 -0.13
CA GLY A 224 -7.79 24.79 -0.49
C GLY A 224 -9.03 25.68 -0.52
N SER A 225 -10.18 25.08 -0.75
CA SER A 225 -11.45 25.78 -0.84
C SER A 225 -12.57 24.92 -0.24
N TYR A 226 -13.33 25.50 0.67
CA TYR A 226 -14.53 24.86 1.21
C TYR A 226 -15.55 24.52 0.09
N ALA A 227 -15.67 25.38 -0.90
CA ALA A 227 -16.59 25.17 -2.03
C ALA A 227 -16.20 23.98 -2.91
N HIS A 228 -14.90 23.68 -3.00
CA HIS A 228 -14.38 22.55 -3.77
C HIS A 228 -14.07 21.32 -2.89
N ALA A 229 -14.35 21.38 -1.58
CA ALA A 229 -14.06 20.31 -0.61
C ALA A 229 -12.61 19.80 -0.71
N ALA A 230 -11.65 20.72 -0.85
CA ALA A 230 -10.24 20.38 -1.00
C ALA A 230 -9.39 21.06 0.08
N ILE A 231 -8.59 20.25 0.79
CA ILE A 231 -7.45 20.69 1.61
C ILE A 231 -6.21 20.03 0.99
N HIS A 232 -5.18 20.80 0.71
CA HIS A 232 -3.97 20.29 0.07
C HIS A 232 -2.93 19.88 1.10
N THR A 233 -2.69 20.71 2.12
CA THR A 233 -1.66 20.47 3.13
C THR A 233 -2.13 20.91 4.52
N VAL A 234 -1.69 20.19 5.54
CA VAL A 234 -1.78 20.61 6.95
C VAL A 234 -0.41 20.42 7.57
N SER A 235 0.11 21.45 8.23
CA SER A 235 1.45 21.44 8.85
C SER A 235 2.59 21.00 7.89
N GLY A 236 2.46 21.33 6.59
CA GLY A 236 3.45 20.90 5.57
C GLY A 236 3.26 19.50 5.02
N MET A 237 2.34 18.70 5.57
CA MET A 237 2.03 17.35 5.09
C MET A 237 0.92 17.38 4.03
N PRO A 238 1.15 16.87 2.82
CA PRO A 238 0.10 16.71 1.82
C PRO A 238 -0.95 15.68 2.29
N ILE A 239 -2.24 16.00 2.15
CA ILE A 239 -3.33 15.11 2.59
C ILE A 239 -3.93 14.39 1.39
N VAL A 240 -4.09 13.07 1.52
CA VAL A 240 -4.76 12.21 0.55
C VAL A 240 -5.94 11.50 1.21
N MET A 241 -7.15 11.73 0.66
CA MET A 241 -8.34 11.04 1.12
C MET A 241 -8.37 9.62 0.54
N THR A 242 -8.54 8.61 1.40
CA THR A 242 -8.64 7.21 0.98
C THR A 242 -9.61 6.41 1.83
N ASN A 243 -10.34 5.49 1.21
CA ASN A 243 -11.22 4.52 1.88
C ASN A 243 -10.56 3.13 2.00
N ARG A 244 -9.22 3.05 1.92
CA ARG A 244 -8.49 1.78 1.92
C ARG A 244 -7.80 1.48 3.24
N ILE A 245 -7.87 2.40 4.22
CA ILE A 245 -7.39 2.17 5.58
C ILE A 245 -8.37 1.21 6.26
N SER A 246 -7.87 0.05 6.71
CA SER A 246 -8.68 -0.94 7.41
C SER A 246 -9.08 -0.42 8.79
N GLN A 247 -10.38 -0.24 9.00
CA GLN A 247 -10.98 0.15 10.30
C GLN A 247 -11.76 -1.01 10.93
N ALA A 248 -11.56 -2.23 10.45
CA ALA A 248 -12.20 -3.43 10.97
C ALA A 248 -11.15 -4.50 11.25
N VAL A 249 -11.40 -5.31 12.26
CA VAL A 249 -10.57 -6.49 12.56
C VAL A 249 -10.69 -7.49 11.42
N ASP A 250 -9.57 -7.96 10.92
CA ASP A 250 -9.48 -8.96 9.85
C ASP A 250 -8.55 -10.10 10.25
N THR A 251 -9.00 -11.34 10.05
CA THR A 251 -8.27 -12.55 10.42
C THR A 251 -8.27 -13.58 9.30
N VAL A 252 -7.30 -14.48 9.30
CA VAL A 252 -7.17 -15.57 8.31
C VAL A 252 -8.38 -16.52 8.29
N ALA A 253 -9.17 -16.56 9.38
CA ALA A 253 -10.35 -17.41 9.49
C ALA A 253 -11.53 -17.01 8.58
N ALA A 254 -11.40 -15.94 7.81
CA ALA A 254 -12.41 -15.53 6.84
C ALA A 254 -12.60 -16.60 5.75
N PRO A 255 -13.85 -16.85 5.30
CA PRO A 255 -14.12 -17.87 4.29
C PRO A 255 -13.43 -17.57 2.96
N ALA A 256 -13.13 -18.63 2.19
CA ALA A 256 -12.65 -18.49 0.83
C ALA A 256 -13.63 -17.62 -0.01
N PHE A 257 -13.10 -16.86 -0.96
CA PHE A 257 -13.84 -15.87 -1.76
C PHE A 257 -14.28 -14.60 -0.99
N THR A 258 -13.63 -14.25 0.11
CA THR A 258 -13.82 -12.96 0.77
C THR A 258 -12.84 -11.93 0.23
N ASP A 259 -13.16 -10.67 0.48
CA ASP A 259 -12.27 -9.53 0.20
C ASP A 259 -11.29 -9.26 1.36
N SER A 260 -11.20 -10.20 2.30
CA SER A 260 -10.32 -10.10 3.46
C SER A 260 -8.86 -10.10 3.03
N THR A 261 -8.12 -9.09 3.46
CA THR A 261 -6.69 -8.97 3.22
C THR A 261 -5.93 -10.13 3.85
N ALA A 262 -6.29 -10.49 5.08
CA ALA A 262 -5.68 -11.60 5.80
C ALA A 262 -5.93 -12.96 5.14
N ALA A 263 -7.15 -13.19 4.63
CA ALA A 263 -7.46 -14.44 3.93
C ALA A 263 -6.72 -14.58 2.59
N LEU A 264 -6.47 -13.48 1.90
CA LEU A 264 -5.77 -13.48 0.61
C LEU A 264 -4.25 -13.60 0.76
N TYR A 265 -3.65 -12.84 1.70
CA TYR A 265 -2.19 -12.71 1.82
C TYR A 265 -1.59 -13.46 3.02
N GLY A 266 -2.42 -13.93 3.95
CA GLY A 266 -2.01 -14.72 5.11
C GLY A 266 -1.91 -13.94 6.42
N ALA A 267 -1.49 -14.64 7.48
CA ALA A 267 -1.50 -14.13 8.86
C ALA A 267 -0.67 -12.85 9.09
N ALA A 268 0.37 -12.62 8.30
CA ALA A 268 1.15 -11.38 8.40
C ALA A 268 0.34 -10.12 8.09
N TYR A 269 -0.81 -10.26 7.45
CA TYR A 269 -1.69 -9.17 7.03
C TYR A 269 -3.02 -9.12 7.80
N GLU A 270 -3.12 -9.85 8.90
CA GLU A 270 -4.24 -9.70 9.84
C GLU A 270 -4.26 -8.30 10.43
N THR A 271 -5.45 -7.78 10.66
CA THR A 271 -5.65 -6.50 11.33
C THR A 271 -6.19 -6.76 12.73
N SER A 272 -5.42 -6.42 13.74
CA SER A 272 -5.80 -6.52 15.15
C SER A 272 -6.79 -5.41 15.54
N ALA A 273 -7.40 -5.54 16.73
CA ALA A 273 -8.29 -4.52 17.27
C ALA A 273 -7.58 -3.16 17.55
N ALA A 274 -6.28 -3.18 17.82
CA ALA A 274 -5.48 -1.96 17.98
C ALA A 274 -5.23 -1.27 16.63
N GLU A 275 -4.85 -2.05 15.62
CA GLU A 275 -4.59 -1.57 14.27
C GLU A 275 -5.86 -1.03 13.59
N ALA A 276 -7.02 -1.63 13.85
CA ALA A 276 -8.32 -1.20 13.34
C ALA A 276 -8.78 0.19 13.87
N LYS A 277 -8.13 0.71 14.89
CA LYS A 277 -8.39 2.06 15.42
C LYS A 277 -7.70 3.17 14.62
N ALA A 278 -6.87 2.85 13.65
CA ALA A 278 -6.18 3.84 12.84
C ALA A 278 -7.15 4.75 12.07
N VAL A 279 -6.98 6.07 12.23
CA VAL A 279 -7.81 7.12 11.65
C VAL A 279 -7.10 7.82 10.51
N ALA A 280 -5.84 8.13 10.73
CA ALA A 280 -4.97 8.76 9.76
C ALA A 280 -3.56 8.15 9.85
N LEU A 281 -2.89 8.07 8.72
CA LEU A 281 -1.58 7.46 8.57
C LEU A 281 -0.66 8.41 7.80
N PHE A 282 0.46 8.75 8.37
CA PHE A 282 1.55 9.41 7.67
C PHE A 282 2.56 8.36 7.23
N ALA A 283 2.87 8.33 5.95
CA ALA A 283 3.81 7.39 5.38
C ALA A 283 4.76 8.09 4.40
N THR A 284 6.01 7.69 4.47
CA THR A 284 7.08 8.08 3.55
C THR A 284 7.43 6.92 2.62
N PRO A 285 8.17 7.13 1.53
CA PRO A 285 8.61 6.04 0.66
C PRO A 285 9.44 4.96 1.34
N GLU A 286 10.10 5.29 2.46
CA GLU A 286 10.95 4.38 3.23
C GLU A 286 10.20 3.57 4.30
N SER A 287 8.89 3.82 4.48
CA SER A 287 8.06 3.23 5.53
C SER A 287 8.01 1.71 5.48
N ILE A 288 7.85 1.18 4.27
CA ILE A 288 7.67 -0.25 4.02
C ILE A 288 8.49 -0.69 2.81
N MET A 289 8.92 -1.92 2.86
CA MET A 289 9.57 -2.62 1.77
C MET A 289 8.54 -3.46 1.04
N VAL A 290 8.42 -3.26 -0.27
CA VAL A 290 7.49 -4.00 -1.13
C VAL A 290 8.25 -4.90 -2.09
N ALA A 291 7.92 -6.18 -2.08
CA ALA A 291 8.53 -7.18 -2.95
C ALA A 291 7.49 -7.75 -3.91
N GLN A 292 7.86 -7.92 -5.16
CA GLN A 292 7.01 -8.49 -6.19
C GLN A 292 7.70 -9.73 -6.79
N SER A 293 7.09 -10.90 -6.61
CA SER A 293 7.60 -12.15 -7.19
C SER A 293 7.02 -12.40 -8.57
N ILE A 294 5.73 -12.16 -8.73
CA ILE A 294 5.04 -12.27 -10.03
C ILE A 294 4.40 -10.92 -10.33
N PRO A 295 4.80 -10.25 -11.43
CA PRO A 295 4.12 -9.03 -11.86
C PRO A 295 2.68 -9.34 -12.25
N LEU A 296 1.84 -8.31 -12.29
CA LEU A 296 0.49 -8.46 -12.78
C LEU A 296 0.53 -9.09 -14.18
N THR A 297 -0.11 -10.23 -14.33
CA THR A 297 -0.19 -10.98 -15.57
C THR A 297 -1.63 -11.39 -15.79
N SER A 298 -2.12 -11.24 -17.01
CA SER A 298 -3.47 -11.60 -17.37
C SER A 298 -3.48 -12.63 -18.49
N ASP A 299 -4.40 -13.59 -18.41
CA ASP A 299 -4.56 -14.62 -19.42
C ASP A 299 -6.04 -14.88 -19.73
N VAL A 300 -6.33 -15.23 -20.97
CA VAL A 300 -7.68 -15.57 -21.45
C VAL A 300 -7.59 -16.85 -22.25
N TYR A 301 -8.15 -17.91 -21.75
CA TYR A 301 -8.10 -19.21 -22.42
C TYR A 301 -9.45 -19.92 -22.46
N TRP A 302 -9.60 -20.79 -23.47
CA TRP A 302 -10.77 -21.62 -23.67
C TRP A 302 -10.56 -23.01 -23.06
N ASP A 303 -11.42 -23.43 -22.16
CA ASP A 303 -11.42 -24.79 -21.64
C ASP A 303 -12.48 -25.65 -22.37
N LYS A 304 -11.99 -26.68 -23.06
CA LYS A 304 -12.83 -27.64 -23.79
C LYS A 304 -13.64 -28.57 -22.87
N LYS A 305 -13.20 -28.76 -21.61
CA LYS A 305 -13.89 -29.66 -20.68
C LYS A 305 -15.17 -29.04 -20.15
N THR A 306 -15.09 -27.76 -19.83
CA THR A 306 -16.21 -26.99 -19.26
C THR A 306 -16.99 -26.20 -20.31
N LEU A 307 -16.55 -26.16 -21.57
CA LEU A 307 -17.07 -25.31 -22.64
C LEU A 307 -17.24 -23.87 -22.19
N SER A 308 -16.18 -23.33 -21.56
CA SER A 308 -16.19 -22.01 -20.95
C SER A 308 -14.90 -21.25 -21.25
N TRP A 309 -15.02 -19.93 -21.32
CA TRP A 309 -13.88 -19.03 -21.32
C TRP A 309 -13.45 -18.75 -19.88
N PHE A 310 -12.17 -18.90 -19.62
CA PHE A 310 -11.52 -18.50 -18.37
C PHE A 310 -10.75 -17.21 -18.61
N ILE A 311 -11.05 -16.24 -17.78
CA ILE A 311 -10.41 -14.91 -17.81
C ILE A 311 -9.76 -14.73 -16.46
N ASP A 312 -8.44 -14.74 -16.44
CA ASP A 312 -7.63 -14.71 -15.24
C ASP A 312 -6.74 -13.48 -15.22
N SER A 313 -6.55 -12.90 -14.03
CA SER A 313 -5.48 -11.94 -13.76
C SER A 313 -4.88 -12.26 -12.41
N TYR A 314 -3.57 -12.38 -12.33
CA TYR A 314 -2.87 -12.79 -11.11
C TYR A 314 -1.60 -11.98 -10.88
N LEU A 315 -1.24 -11.88 -9.61
CA LEU A 315 0.00 -11.25 -9.16
C LEU A 315 0.46 -11.90 -7.85
N ALA A 316 1.73 -11.75 -7.52
CA ALA A 316 2.27 -12.15 -6.22
C ALA A 316 3.14 -11.04 -5.65
N ILE A 317 2.67 -10.43 -4.58
CA ILE A 317 3.36 -9.35 -3.86
C ILE A 317 3.44 -9.68 -2.37
N GLY A 318 4.39 -9.07 -1.71
CA GLY A 318 4.50 -9.03 -0.26
C GLY A 318 5.01 -7.67 0.18
N ALA A 319 4.66 -7.27 1.38
CA ALA A 319 5.15 -6.06 2.01
C ALA A 319 5.48 -6.33 3.47
N ALA A 320 6.46 -5.64 3.99
CA ALA A 320 6.84 -5.65 5.38
C ALA A 320 7.32 -4.26 5.83
N PRO A 321 7.26 -3.94 7.12
CA PRO A 321 7.89 -2.74 7.65
C PRO A 321 9.36 -2.66 7.24
N ASP A 322 9.87 -1.48 6.92
CA ASP A 322 11.29 -1.23 6.65
C ASP A 322 11.85 -0.25 7.68
N ARG A 323 11.58 1.04 7.55
CA ARG A 323 11.92 2.03 8.54
C ARG A 323 10.66 2.42 9.33
N THR A 324 10.66 2.08 10.61
CA THR A 324 9.49 2.32 11.49
C THR A 324 9.44 3.74 12.05
N ASP A 325 10.59 4.38 12.20
CA ASP A 325 10.76 5.73 12.73
C ASP A 325 10.10 6.82 11.87
N VAL A 326 10.09 6.65 10.55
CA VAL A 326 9.62 7.66 9.58
C VAL A 326 8.09 7.72 9.42
N ASN A 327 7.37 6.94 10.18
CA ASN A 327 5.91 6.80 10.08
C ASN A 327 5.18 7.42 11.24
N GLY A 328 3.99 7.91 10.98
CA GLY A 328 3.10 8.43 12.01
C GLY A 328 1.66 7.94 11.85
N ALA A 329 0.95 7.79 12.94
CA ALA A 329 -0.47 7.43 12.90
C ALA A 329 -1.27 8.09 14.02
N ILE A 330 -2.54 8.37 13.70
CA ILE A 330 -3.55 8.84 14.66
C ILE A 330 -4.51 7.69 14.90
N PHE A 331 -4.70 7.34 16.16
CA PHE A 331 -5.61 6.27 16.59
C PHE A 331 -6.80 6.83 17.38
N LYS A 332 -7.95 6.16 17.24
CA LYS A 332 -9.11 6.39 18.12
C LYS A 332 -8.78 5.96 19.55
N ALA A 333 -9.45 6.58 20.49
CA ALA A 333 -9.38 6.22 21.91
C ALA A 333 -9.80 4.77 22.19
#